data_454256b65d3f7e56a1b93ccc20963420
#
_entry.id   454256b65d3f7e56a1b93ccc20963420
#
_cell.length_a   1.000
_cell.length_b   1.000
_cell.length_c   1.000
_cell.angle_alpha   90.00
_cell.angle_beta   90.00
_cell.angle_gamma   90.00
#
_symmetry.space_group_name_H-M   'P 1'
#
loop_
_entity.id
_entity.type
_entity.pdbx_description
1 polymer ?
#
loop_
_entity_poly.entity_id
_entity_poly.type
_entity_poly.pdbx_seq_one_letter_code
_entity_poly.pdbx_strand_id
1 'polypeptide(L)'
;MRLRTVAGLSLALVLLAAAFSWLHERQQPPAQAPASRAWLPELKPHQVTALCIATPGKPPIRLRRDGKVWKLASRADYPASGVAIRQLLRTLADARLLEEKSASAENRERMGLADEGKGQASRITLERGDAAPLVLLLGKPTPQGGQLVRQGEDARAWLIDRTVGLPLGDLALLDRKLTALPFEQLRELTLSYSNGVRLGISRSSEQDAGIRLQQFPSRPRLMGEAEAEQAARLFSALTLVDVAPAAETRQKPLLTFTLKSFAGGVLQGQLFELGRQYWLQLSKSKGFAEGQVAALQGWRYRVEGLAPDTAPAPSPPKASPVKKRKPAKPSPPKC
;
A
#
# COMPACT_ATOMS: atom_id res chain seq x y z
N MET A 1 -42.38 19.62 71.97
CA MET A 1 -42.00 20.39 70.75
C MET A 1 -40.49 20.31 70.38
N ARG A 2 -39.61 19.91 71.26
CA ARG A 2 -38.15 19.96 71.04
C ARG A 2 -37.59 18.77 70.22
N LEU A 3 -38.23 17.61 70.18
CA LEU A 3 -37.71 16.41 69.47
C LEU A 3 -37.87 16.53 67.95
N ARG A 4 -38.89 17.17 67.44
CA ARG A 4 -39.13 17.36 65.99
C ARG A 4 -38.22 18.41 65.35
N THR A 5 -37.78 19.37 66.13
CA THR A 5 -36.83 20.40 65.68
C THR A 5 -35.38 19.86 65.61
N VAL A 6 -35.01 19.00 66.52
CA VAL A 6 -33.68 18.35 66.52
C VAL A 6 -33.55 17.34 65.36
N ALA A 7 -34.60 16.57 65.07
CA ALA A 7 -34.62 15.64 63.95
C ALA A 7 -34.59 16.35 62.57
N GLY A 8 -35.21 17.53 62.46
CA GLY A 8 -35.14 18.37 61.24
C GLY A 8 -33.75 18.96 61.00
N LEU A 9 -33.08 19.40 62.10
CA LEU A 9 -31.74 19.94 61.99
C LEU A 9 -30.69 18.90 61.62
N SER A 10 -30.77 17.68 62.14
CA SER A 10 -29.86 16.59 61.77
C SER A 10 -30.05 16.12 60.34
N LEU A 11 -31.29 16.08 59.83
CA LEU A 11 -31.54 15.74 58.41
C LEU A 11 -30.96 16.81 57.45
N ALA A 12 -31.12 18.11 57.80
CA ALA A 12 -30.59 19.21 57.01
C ALA A 12 -29.06 19.17 56.98
N LEU A 13 -28.41 18.78 58.11
CA LEU A 13 -26.92 18.68 58.19
C LEU A 13 -26.41 17.50 57.32
N VAL A 14 -27.10 16.38 57.29
CA VAL A 14 -26.76 15.22 56.41
C VAL A 14 -26.92 15.57 54.95
N LEU A 15 -27.97 16.28 54.58
CA LEU A 15 -28.20 16.72 53.21
C LEU A 15 -27.15 17.76 52.76
N LEU A 16 -26.76 18.68 53.66
CA LEU A 16 -25.68 19.62 53.36
C LEU A 16 -24.33 18.91 53.23
N ALA A 17 -24.02 17.92 54.06
CA ALA A 17 -22.77 17.15 53.94
C ALA A 17 -22.74 16.33 52.68
N ALA A 18 -23.88 15.71 52.26
CA ALA A 18 -24.01 14.98 50.99
C ALA A 18 -23.85 15.89 49.79
N ALA A 19 -24.50 17.08 49.82
CA ALA A 19 -24.36 18.10 48.79
C ALA A 19 -22.94 18.64 48.69
N PHE A 20 -22.28 18.88 49.81
CA PHE A 20 -20.90 19.33 49.85
C PHE A 20 -19.94 18.27 49.29
N SER A 21 -20.12 16.99 49.66
CA SER A 21 -19.30 15.89 49.13
C SER A 21 -19.51 15.76 47.61
N TRP A 22 -20.75 15.85 47.11
CA TRP A 22 -21.07 15.78 45.69
C TRP A 22 -20.52 16.99 44.91
N LEU A 23 -20.56 18.20 45.51
CA LEU A 23 -19.96 19.40 44.88
C LEU A 23 -18.43 19.31 44.91
N HIS A 24 -17.85 18.76 45.95
CA HIS A 24 -16.40 18.61 46.10
C HIS A 24 -15.83 17.58 45.12
N GLU A 25 -16.55 16.48 44.86
CA GLU A 25 -16.21 15.51 43.82
C GLU A 25 -16.28 16.11 42.41
N ARG A 26 -17.26 17.02 42.16
CA ARG A 26 -17.35 17.74 40.88
C ARG A 26 -16.31 18.85 40.71
N GLN A 27 -15.79 19.40 41.79
CA GLN A 27 -14.75 20.44 41.77
C GLN A 27 -13.33 19.93 41.84
N GLN A 28 -13.14 18.59 42.00
CA GLN A 28 -11.81 18.06 41.81
C GLN A 28 -11.45 18.31 40.35
N PRO A 29 -10.42 19.14 40.06
CA PRO A 29 -9.91 19.27 38.71
C PRO A 29 -9.57 17.85 38.27
N PRO A 30 -9.90 17.48 37.01
CA PRO A 30 -9.57 16.16 36.49
C PRO A 30 -8.11 15.91 36.86
N ALA A 31 -7.86 14.82 37.56
CA ALA A 31 -6.51 14.48 38.06
C ALA A 31 -5.56 14.77 36.91
N GLN A 32 -4.65 15.72 37.06
CA GLN A 32 -3.73 16.14 36.04
C GLN A 32 -3.16 14.86 35.46
N ALA A 33 -3.56 14.51 34.22
CA ALA A 33 -3.07 13.32 33.60
C ALA A 33 -1.55 13.36 33.73
N PRO A 34 -0.91 12.34 34.30
CA PRO A 34 0.51 12.37 34.60
C PRO A 34 1.22 12.87 33.35
N ALA A 35 2.08 13.88 33.50
CA ALA A 35 2.74 14.53 32.36
C ALA A 35 3.30 13.46 31.45
N SER A 36 2.61 13.20 30.34
CA SER A 36 2.85 12.05 29.49
C SER A 36 4.24 12.17 28.89
N ARG A 37 5.18 11.34 29.38
CA ARG A 37 6.57 11.33 28.94
C ARG A 37 6.65 10.74 27.52
N ALA A 38 7.49 11.33 26.66
CA ALA A 38 7.78 10.74 25.35
C ALA A 38 8.35 9.32 25.52
N TRP A 39 7.88 8.35 24.73
CA TRP A 39 8.40 6.99 24.74
C TRP A 39 9.83 6.93 24.24
N LEU A 40 10.10 7.62 23.13
CA LEU A 40 11.39 7.58 22.41
C LEU A 40 11.94 9.01 22.23
N PRO A 41 12.40 9.68 23.31
CA PRO A 41 12.85 11.07 23.24
C PRO A 41 14.08 11.26 22.33
N GLU A 42 14.87 10.20 22.15
CA GLU A 42 16.06 10.19 21.29
C GLU A 42 15.76 9.91 19.82
N LEU A 43 14.54 9.50 19.46
CA LEU A 43 14.19 9.18 18.08
C LEU A 43 13.95 10.44 17.25
N LYS A 44 14.89 10.72 16.36
CA LYS A 44 14.77 11.76 15.34
C LYS A 44 14.53 11.10 13.98
N PRO A 45 13.31 11.15 13.42
CA PRO A 45 12.97 10.46 12.17
C PRO A 45 13.92 10.71 10.99
N HIS A 46 14.49 11.90 10.91
CA HIS A 46 15.41 12.28 9.83
C HIS A 46 16.80 11.62 9.94
N GLN A 47 17.19 11.14 11.12
CA GLN A 47 18.47 10.46 11.37
C GLN A 47 18.40 8.95 11.10
N VAL A 48 17.19 8.39 10.91
CA VAL A 48 17.05 6.96 10.63
C VAL A 48 17.56 6.66 9.22
N THR A 49 18.53 5.75 9.13
CA THR A 49 19.20 5.33 7.89
C THR A 49 18.75 3.95 7.41
N ALA A 50 18.35 3.06 8.33
CA ALA A 50 17.76 1.78 7.97
C ALA A 50 16.64 1.38 8.95
N LEU A 51 15.74 0.57 8.47
CA LEU A 51 14.57 0.08 9.21
C LEU A 51 14.34 -1.39 8.89
N CYS A 52 14.27 -2.22 9.93
CA CYS A 52 13.87 -3.62 9.80
C CYS A 52 12.61 -3.87 10.63
N ILE A 53 11.58 -4.44 10.02
CA ILE A 53 10.32 -4.84 10.68
C ILE A 53 10.22 -6.37 10.59
N ALA A 54 10.26 -7.04 11.72
CA ALA A 54 10.07 -8.48 11.85
C ALA A 54 8.75 -8.74 12.60
N THR A 55 7.76 -9.25 11.88
CA THR A 55 6.46 -9.65 12.46
C THR A 55 6.41 -11.17 12.54
N PRO A 56 5.97 -11.75 13.66
CA PRO A 56 5.87 -13.19 13.81
C PRO A 56 5.11 -13.87 12.63
N GLY A 57 5.68 -14.95 12.10
CA GLY A 57 5.10 -15.70 10.99
C GLY A 57 5.16 -15.02 9.61
N LYS A 58 5.86 -13.90 9.49
CA LYS A 58 6.03 -13.18 8.21
C LYS A 58 7.51 -12.96 7.87
N PRO A 59 7.87 -12.89 6.59
CA PRO A 59 9.21 -12.47 6.19
C PRO A 59 9.52 -11.06 6.71
N PRO A 60 10.75 -10.80 7.18
CA PRO A 60 11.14 -9.49 7.66
C PRO A 60 11.22 -8.48 6.50
N ILE A 61 10.72 -7.28 6.75
CA ILE A 61 10.79 -6.15 5.82
C ILE A 61 12.04 -5.34 6.15
N ARG A 62 12.94 -5.19 5.18
CA ARG A 62 14.19 -4.43 5.33
C ARG A 62 14.21 -3.26 4.38
N LEU A 63 14.42 -2.08 4.94
CA LEU A 63 14.49 -0.82 4.24
C LEU A 63 15.82 -0.14 4.53
N ARG A 64 16.42 0.44 3.52
CA ARG A 64 17.63 1.23 3.62
C ARG A 64 17.40 2.59 2.97
N ARG A 65 17.90 3.63 3.57
CA ARG A 65 17.84 4.97 3.02
C ARG A 65 19.10 5.26 2.19
N ASP A 66 18.91 5.73 0.97
CA ASP A 66 19.95 6.18 0.07
C ASP A 66 19.66 7.64 -0.30
N GLY A 67 20.39 8.57 0.33
CA GLY A 67 20.10 9.99 0.24
C GLY A 67 18.69 10.33 0.74
N LYS A 68 17.82 10.76 -0.16
CA LYS A 68 16.41 11.10 0.13
C LYS A 68 15.43 9.95 -0.13
N VAL A 69 15.89 8.87 -0.74
CA VAL A 69 15.04 7.75 -1.21
C VAL A 69 15.20 6.55 -0.28
N TRP A 70 14.08 5.99 0.15
CA TRP A 70 14.05 4.70 0.82
C TRP A 70 14.00 3.57 -0.19
N LYS A 71 14.76 2.52 0.02
CA LYS A 71 14.88 1.34 -0.84
C LYS A 71 14.46 0.08 -0.09
N LEU A 72 13.74 -0.79 -0.77
CA LEU A 72 13.20 -2.03 -0.23
C LEU A 72 14.07 -3.22 -0.65
N ALA A 73 14.84 -3.77 0.28
CA ALA A 73 15.81 -4.84 -0.01
C ALA A 73 15.18 -6.11 -0.60
N SER A 74 13.98 -6.48 -0.13
CA SER A 74 13.25 -7.66 -0.65
C SER A 74 12.79 -7.51 -2.10
N ARG A 75 12.84 -6.28 -2.65
CA ARG A 75 12.47 -5.93 -4.03
C ARG A 75 13.68 -5.39 -4.81
N ALA A 76 14.85 -5.97 -4.57
CA ALA A 76 16.10 -5.59 -5.24
C ALA A 76 16.38 -4.08 -5.17
N ASP A 77 16.18 -3.48 -4.01
CA ASP A 77 16.36 -2.05 -3.75
C ASP A 77 15.41 -1.12 -4.54
N TYR A 78 14.21 -1.58 -4.90
CA TYR A 78 13.19 -0.72 -5.48
C TYR A 78 12.80 0.41 -4.51
N PRO A 79 12.53 1.63 -5.01
CA PRO A 79 12.09 2.75 -4.18
C PRO A 79 10.82 2.43 -3.39
N ALA A 80 10.88 2.72 -2.10
CA ALA A 80 9.75 2.56 -1.19
C ALA A 80 9.03 3.90 -0.97
N SER A 81 7.77 3.82 -0.54
CA SER A 81 6.95 4.99 -0.22
C SER A 81 7.53 5.77 0.96
N GLY A 82 8.21 6.86 0.67
CA GLY A 82 8.72 7.76 1.70
C GLY A 82 7.62 8.35 2.59
N VAL A 83 6.39 8.45 2.11
CA VAL A 83 5.24 8.93 2.89
C VAL A 83 4.88 7.93 3.98
N ALA A 84 4.69 6.64 3.63
CA ALA A 84 4.35 5.59 4.58
C ALA A 84 5.44 5.43 5.66
N ILE A 85 6.71 5.47 5.27
CA ILE A 85 7.83 5.36 6.19
C ILE A 85 7.91 6.56 7.13
N ARG A 86 7.75 7.78 6.62
CA ARG A 86 7.72 8.98 7.47
C ARG A 86 6.57 8.95 8.47
N GLN A 87 5.39 8.47 8.05
CA GLN A 87 4.25 8.33 8.93
C GLN A 87 4.54 7.33 10.06
N LEU A 88 5.10 6.16 9.76
CA LEU A 88 5.50 5.17 10.77
C LEU A 88 6.50 5.77 11.77
N LEU A 89 7.57 6.40 11.28
CA LEU A 89 8.60 6.98 12.13
C LEU A 89 8.07 8.13 13.00
N ARG A 90 7.15 8.94 12.48
CA ARG A 90 6.46 9.99 13.26
C ARG A 90 5.57 9.38 14.34
N THR A 91 4.78 8.36 14.00
CA THR A 91 3.94 7.66 14.98
C THR A 91 4.76 7.13 16.16
N LEU A 92 5.94 6.57 15.87
CA LEU A 92 6.87 6.12 16.91
C LEU A 92 7.46 7.28 17.73
N ALA A 93 7.91 8.34 17.09
CA ALA A 93 8.53 9.50 17.75
C ALA A 93 7.54 10.29 18.62
N ASP A 94 6.29 10.37 18.18
CA ASP A 94 5.23 11.11 18.90
C ASP A 94 4.55 10.29 20.00
N ALA A 95 4.87 8.99 20.14
CA ALA A 95 4.26 8.10 21.12
C ALA A 95 4.63 8.51 22.55
N ARG A 96 3.64 8.45 23.44
CA ARG A 96 3.79 8.84 24.86
C ARG A 96 3.49 7.68 25.78
N LEU A 97 4.27 7.57 26.85
CA LEU A 97 4.09 6.60 27.90
C LEU A 97 2.87 6.98 28.74
N LEU A 98 1.95 6.03 28.93
CA LEU A 98 0.78 6.17 29.79
C LEU A 98 0.97 5.46 31.11
N GLU A 99 1.36 4.18 31.07
CA GLU A 99 1.40 3.32 32.24
C GLU A 99 2.52 2.29 32.11
N GLU A 100 3.27 2.08 33.19
CA GLU A 100 4.22 0.98 33.30
C GLU A 100 3.48 -0.33 33.61
N LYS A 101 3.82 -1.40 32.93
CA LYS A 101 3.23 -2.73 33.09
C LYS A 101 4.26 -3.70 33.68
N SER A 102 3.78 -4.63 34.48
CA SER A 102 4.65 -5.68 35.06
C SER A 102 5.33 -6.49 33.97
N ALA A 103 6.63 -6.67 34.09
CA ALA A 103 7.52 -7.23 33.08
C ALA A 103 7.99 -8.67 33.35
N SER A 104 7.27 -9.45 34.17
CA SER A 104 7.58 -10.87 34.36
C SER A 104 7.50 -11.61 33.00
N ALA A 105 8.23 -12.71 32.83
CA ALA A 105 8.25 -13.50 31.60
C ALA A 105 6.84 -13.93 31.18
N GLU A 106 6.02 -14.38 32.11
CA GLU A 106 4.63 -14.78 31.89
C GLU A 106 3.76 -13.59 31.38
N ASN A 107 3.91 -12.44 32.03
CA ASN A 107 3.18 -11.23 31.62
C ASN A 107 3.63 -10.74 30.24
N ARG A 108 4.92 -10.84 29.90
CA ARG A 108 5.39 -10.51 28.54
C ARG A 108 4.72 -11.37 27.46
N GLU A 109 4.60 -12.68 27.70
CA GLU A 109 3.89 -13.58 26.80
C GLU A 109 2.42 -13.18 26.63
N ARG A 110 1.71 -12.91 27.75
CA ARG A 110 0.29 -12.47 27.73
C ARG A 110 0.11 -11.14 26.99
N MET A 111 1.04 -10.20 27.15
CA MET A 111 1.06 -8.89 26.49
C MET A 111 1.47 -8.96 25.01
N GLY A 112 1.99 -10.09 24.54
CA GLY A 112 2.54 -10.22 23.19
C GLY A 112 3.90 -9.52 23.06
N LEU A 113 4.69 -9.49 24.13
CA LEU A 113 6.01 -8.84 24.22
C LEU A 113 7.14 -9.84 24.47
N ALA A 114 6.90 -11.13 24.29
CA ALA A 114 7.94 -12.15 24.34
C ALA A 114 8.94 -11.97 23.20
N ASP A 115 10.20 -12.31 23.46
CA ASP A 115 11.24 -12.22 22.43
C ASP A 115 11.07 -13.31 21.37
N GLU A 116 10.64 -14.51 21.79
CA GLU A 116 10.44 -15.68 20.93
C GLU A 116 9.24 -16.50 21.41
N GLY A 117 8.75 -17.40 20.55
CA GLY A 117 7.73 -18.37 20.89
C GLY A 117 6.33 -17.79 21.02
N LYS A 118 5.58 -18.30 22.01
CA LYS A 118 4.20 -17.87 22.25
C LYS A 118 4.16 -16.43 22.76
N GLY A 119 3.30 -15.61 22.17
CA GLY A 119 3.22 -14.20 22.51
C GLY A 119 4.40 -13.38 22.00
N GLN A 120 5.09 -13.84 20.96
CA GLN A 120 6.20 -13.13 20.35
C GLN A 120 5.78 -11.74 19.83
N ALA A 121 6.61 -10.73 20.16
CA ALA A 121 6.41 -9.35 19.73
C ALA A 121 6.72 -9.15 18.23
N SER A 122 6.10 -8.15 17.62
CA SER A 122 6.64 -7.56 16.41
C SER A 122 7.84 -6.68 16.77
N ARG A 123 8.97 -6.91 16.09
CA ARG A 123 10.23 -6.21 16.36
C ARG A 123 10.49 -5.17 15.29
N ILE A 124 10.78 -3.94 15.69
CA ILE A 124 11.29 -2.88 14.81
C ILE A 124 12.73 -2.59 15.24
N THR A 125 13.65 -2.62 14.30
CA THR A 125 15.03 -2.19 14.50
C THR A 125 15.30 -0.96 13.64
N LEU A 126 15.71 0.14 14.25
CA LEU A 126 16.02 1.40 13.61
C LEU A 126 17.52 1.66 13.71
N GLU A 127 18.20 1.79 12.58
CA GLU A 127 19.60 2.25 12.52
C GLU A 127 19.64 3.77 12.37
N ARG A 128 20.55 4.42 13.11
CA ARG A 128 20.62 5.87 13.23
C ARG A 128 22.07 6.36 13.10
N GLY A 129 22.62 6.24 11.88
CA GLY A 129 24.03 6.58 11.63
C GLY A 129 24.96 5.78 12.55
N ASP A 130 25.83 6.47 13.28
CA ASP A 130 26.83 5.86 14.17
C ASP A 130 26.26 5.52 15.58
N ALA A 131 25.01 5.88 15.86
CA ALA A 131 24.38 5.55 17.15
C ALA A 131 23.97 4.07 17.20
N ALA A 132 23.95 3.50 18.39
CA ALA A 132 23.48 2.13 18.57
C ALA A 132 22.07 1.93 18.01
N PRO A 133 21.78 0.79 17.37
CA PRO A 133 20.46 0.50 16.85
C PRO A 133 19.39 0.56 17.94
N LEU A 134 18.26 1.19 17.64
CA LEU A 134 17.12 1.24 18.53
C LEU A 134 16.20 0.07 18.23
N VAL A 135 16.03 -0.83 19.18
CA VAL A 135 15.18 -2.02 19.07
C VAL A 135 13.88 -1.78 19.82
N LEU A 136 12.76 -1.94 19.15
CA LEU A 136 11.43 -1.74 19.70
C LEU A 136 10.61 -3.03 19.55
N LEU A 137 9.94 -3.42 20.60
CA LEU A 137 9.05 -4.57 20.63
C LEU A 137 7.61 -4.07 20.79
N LEU A 138 6.78 -4.43 19.85
CA LEU A 138 5.36 -4.06 19.80
C LEU A 138 4.51 -5.28 20.11
N GLY A 139 3.78 -5.21 21.19
CA GLY A 139 2.84 -6.22 21.62
C GLY A 139 1.42 -5.95 21.13
N LYS A 140 0.45 -6.42 21.91
CA LYS A 140 -0.97 -6.32 21.57
C LYS A 140 -1.46 -4.87 21.70
N PRO A 141 -2.30 -4.40 20.77
CA PRO A 141 -3.07 -3.18 20.97
C PRO A 141 -4.11 -3.41 22.08
N THR A 142 -4.51 -2.33 22.77
CA THR A 142 -5.54 -2.39 23.81
C THR A 142 -6.90 -1.95 23.27
N PRO A 143 -8.04 -2.48 23.79
CA PRO A 143 -9.38 -2.08 23.34
C PRO A 143 -9.69 -0.60 23.53
N GLN A 144 -9.07 0.04 24.54
CA GLN A 144 -9.25 1.45 24.84
C GLN A 144 -8.36 2.38 23.97
N GLY A 145 -7.68 1.84 22.99
CA GLY A 145 -6.62 2.51 22.25
C GLY A 145 -5.26 2.34 22.89
N GLY A 146 -4.20 2.67 22.18
CA GLY A 146 -2.84 2.44 22.64
C GLY A 146 -2.32 1.04 22.35
N GLN A 147 -1.06 0.81 22.72
CA GLN A 147 -0.36 -0.45 22.47
C GLN A 147 0.64 -0.75 23.58
N LEU A 148 0.79 -2.03 23.88
CA LEU A 148 1.83 -2.52 24.78
C LEU A 148 3.16 -2.56 24.04
N VAL A 149 4.21 -2.01 24.66
CA VAL A 149 5.53 -1.87 24.03
C VAL A 149 6.65 -2.14 25.01
N ARG A 150 7.83 -2.48 24.47
CA ARG A 150 9.08 -2.63 25.22
C ARG A 150 10.25 -2.13 24.35
N GLN A 151 11.28 -1.60 24.97
CA GLN A 151 12.47 -1.12 24.27
C GLN A 151 13.65 -2.07 24.51
N GLY A 152 14.15 -2.70 23.43
CA GLY A 152 15.32 -3.57 23.44
C GLY A 152 15.29 -4.62 24.55
N GLU A 153 16.39 -4.70 25.29
CA GLU A 153 16.57 -5.60 26.45
C GLU A 153 15.96 -5.04 27.73
N ASP A 154 15.34 -3.84 27.73
CA ASP A 154 14.71 -3.29 28.95
C ASP A 154 13.61 -4.25 29.42
N ALA A 155 13.70 -4.63 30.71
CA ALA A 155 12.72 -5.51 31.32
C ALA A 155 11.33 -4.85 31.43
N ARG A 156 11.24 -3.52 31.44
CA ARG A 156 9.99 -2.77 31.62
C ARG A 156 9.14 -2.81 30.33
N ALA A 157 7.86 -3.07 30.54
CA ALA A 157 6.85 -2.96 29.50
C ALA A 157 5.98 -1.71 29.76
N TRP A 158 5.50 -1.09 28.73
CA TRP A 158 4.74 0.14 28.80
C TRP A 158 3.48 0.06 27.94
N LEU A 159 2.43 0.78 28.36
CA LEU A 159 1.32 1.15 27.52
C LEU A 159 1.61 2.53 26.93
N ILE A 160 1.53 2.67 25.62
CA ILE A 160 1.63 3.96 24.91
C ILE A 160 0.26 4.46 24.47
N ASP A 161 0.15 5.75 24.21
CA ASP A 161 -1.09 6.50 23.88
C ASP A 161 -1.67 6.20 22.49
N ARG A 162 -0.99 5.40 21.68
CA ARG A 162 -1.40 5.14 20.30
C ARG A 162 -1.06 3.73 19.84
N THR A 163 -1.71 3.28 18.78
CA THR A 163 -1.38 2.03 18.09
C THR A 163 -0.44 2.31 16.93
N VAL A 164 0.66 1.58 16.85
CA VAL A 164 1.61 1.64 15.74
C VAL A 164 1.19 0.64 14.68
N GLY A 165 0.63 1.13 13.59
CA GLY A 165 0.24 0.31 12.42
C GLY A 165 1.47 -0.19 11.68
N LEU A 166 1.74 -1.50 11.73
CA LEU A 166 2.79 -2.11 10.94
C LEU A 166 2.29 -2.54 9.56
N PRO A 167 3.13 -2.42 8.52
CA PRO A 167 2.77 -2.92 7.19
C PRO A 167 2.58 -4.44 7.22
N LEU A 168 1.53 -4.94 6.57
CA LEU A 168 1.23 -6.36 6.51
C LEU A 168 2.23 -7.16 5.65
N GLY A 169 3.03 -6.48 4.84
CA GLY A 169 4.06 -7.03 3.97
C GLY A 169 4.81 -5.90 3.26
N ASP A 170 5.84 -6.25 2.54
CA ASP A 170 6.71 -5.31 1.83
C ASP A 170 5.99 -4.51 0.74
N LEU A 171 5.00 -5.12 0.08
CA LEU A 171 4.19 -4.45 -0.96
C LEU A 171 3.39 -3.25 -0.43
N ALA A 172 3.06 -3.23 0.86
CA ALA A 172 2.38 -2.09 1.49
C ALA A 172 3.27 -0.84 1.59
N LEU A 173 4.58 -1.02 1.41
CA LEU A 173 5.57 0.07 1.44
C LEU A 173 6.02 0.53 0.05
N LEU A 174 5.46 -0.01 -1.03
CA LEU A 174 5.77 0.46 -2.37
C LEU A 174 5.04 1.78 -2.67
N ASP A 175 5.69 2.64 -3.44
CA ASP A 175 4.97 3.69 -4.15
C ASP A 175 4.27 3.04 -5.35
N ARG A 176 2.95 2.91 -5.25
CA ARG A 176 2.16 2.12 -6.20
C ARG A 176 1.80 2.87 -7.48
N LYS A 177 2.02 4.18 -7.54
CA LYS A 177 1.67 4.99 -8.71
C LYS A 177 2.75 4.89 -9.78
N LEU A 178 2.44 4.24 -10.90
CA LEU A 178 3.30 4.23 -12.09
C LEU A 178 3.03 5.40 -13.01
N THR A 179 1.76 5.69 -13.24
CA THR A 179 1.29 6.88 -13.95
C THR A 179 0.24 7.59 -13.12
N ALA A 180 0.24 8.91 -13.15
CA ALA A 180 -0.74 9.78 -12.52
C ALA A 180 -1.02 10.97 -13.46
N LEU A 181 -1.27 10.65 -14.74
CA LEU A 181 -1.63 11.63 -15.75
C LEU A 181 -3.13 11.89 -15.66
N PRO A 182 -3.59 13.12 -15.40
CA PRO A 182 -5.01 13.44 -15.54
C PRO A 182 -5.53 13.04 -16.91
N PHE A 183 -6.72 12.42 -16.96
CA PHE A 183 -7.27 11.92 -18.22
C PHE A 183 -7.42 13.04 -19.25
N GLU A 184 -7.71 14.24 -18.83
CA GLU A 184 -7.82 15.45 -19.64
C GLU A 184 -6.52 15.77 -20.37
N GLN A 185 -5.38 15.45 -19.75
CA GLN A 185 -4.04 15.67 -20.33
C GLN A 185 -3.61 14.56 -21.30
N LEU A 186 -4.33 13.44 -21.35
CA LEU A 186 -4.06 12.37 -22.31
C LEU A 186 -4.47 12.84 -23.73
N ARG A 187 -3.49 12.93 -24.62
CA ARG A 187 -3.68 13.25 -26.02
C ARG A 187 -3.93 12.01 -26.89
N GLU A 188 -3.12 10.99 -26.69
CA GLU A 188 -3.13 9.79 -27.56
C GLU A 188 -2.66 8.56 -26.78
N LEU A 189 -3.35 7.45 -26.95
CA LEU A 189 -2.90 6.12 -26.57
C LEU A 189 -2.94 5.20 -27.79
N THR A 190 -1.80 4.64 -28.16
CA THR A 190 -1.71 3.62 -29.22
C THR A 190 -1.39 2.27 -28.56
N LEU A 191 -2.19 1.25 -28.86
CA LEU A 191 -2.00 -0.13 -28.44
C LEU A 191 -1.74 -0.99 -29.67
N SER A 192 -0.65 -1.76 -29.69
CA SER A 192 -0.30 -2.67 -30.78
C SER A 192 -0.15 -4.08 -30.23
N TYR A 193 -1.04 -4.97 -30.62
CA TYR A 193 -1.08 -6.37 -30.15
C TYR A 193 -0.24 -7.30 -31.02
N SER A 194 0.27 -8.36 -30.44
CA SER A 194 1.10 -9.38 -31.13
C SER A 194 0.38 -10.07 -32.31
N ASN A 195 -0.95 -10.08 -32.30
CA ASN A 195 -1.79 -10.63 -33.36
C ASN A 195 -2.01 -9.66 -34.56
N GLY A 196 -1.33 -8.50 -34.58
CA GLY A 196 -1.42 -7.50 -35.62
C GLY A 196 -2.52 -6.45 -35.47
N VAL A 197 -3.37 -6.57 -34.44
CA VAL A 197 -4.38 -5.56 -34.14
C VAL A 197 -3.71 -4.29 -33.60
N ARG A 198 -4.19 -3.13 -34.04
CA ARG A 198 -3.80 -1.81 -33.53
C ARG A 198 -5.02 -0.99 -33.14
N LEU A 199 -4.94 -0.34 -32.02
CA LEU A 199 -5.95 0.58 -31.51
C LEU A 199 -5.29 1.93 -31.27
N GLY A 200 -5.85 2.99 -31.83
CA GLY A 200 -5.49 4.37 -31.58
C GLY A 200 -6.66 5.06 -30.87
N ILE A 201 -6.41 5.58 -29.70
CA ILE A 201 -7.38 6.32 -28.89
C ILE A 201 -6.83 7.73 -28.77
N SER A 202 -7.56 8.73 -29.22
CA SER A 202 -7.09 10.11 -29.20
C SER A 202 -8.17 11.07 -28.77
N ARG A 203 -7.74 12.24 -28.25
CA ARG A 203 -8.57 13.38 -27.92
C ARG A 203 -8.15 14.58 -28.75
N SER A 204 -9.08 15.47 -29.09
CA SER A 204 -8.82 16.64 -29.92
C SER A 204 -8.17 17.77 -29.14
N SER A 205 -8.56 17.95 -27.87
CA SER A 205 -8.02 18.94 -26.93
C SER A 205 -8.21 18.50 -25.47
N GLU A 206 -7.61 19.21 -24.53
CA GLU A 206 -7.80 18.96 -23.09
C GLU A 206 -9.25 19.20 -22.63
N GLN A 207 -9.97 20.07 -23.30
CA GLN A 207 -11.37 20.43 -23.00
C GLN A 207 -12.38 19.47 -23.66
N ASP A 208 -11.95 18.68 -24.64
CA ASP A 208 -12.82 17.72 -25.32
C ASP A 208 -13.07 16.52 -24.40
N ALA A 209 -14.32 16.29 -24.00
CA ALA A 209 -14.70 15.15 -23.18
C ALA A 209 -14.71 13.82 -23.95
N GLY A 210 -14.82 13.88 -25.28
CA GLY A 210 -14.91 12.71 -26.15
C GLY A 210 -13.55 12.10 -26.51
N ILE A 211 -13.60 10.84 -26.91
CA ILE A 211 -12.46 10.14 -27.52
C ILE A 211 -12.76 9.83 -28.98
N ARG A 212 -11.72 9.70 -29.77
CA ARG A 212 -11.76 9.16 -31.12
C ARG A 212 -11.03 7.82 -31.14
N LEU A 213 -11.74 6.78 -31.59
CA LEU A 213 -11.20 5.44 -31.66
C LEU A 213 -10.90 5.07 -33.11
N GLN A 214 -9.66 4.68 -33.40
CA GLN A 214 -9.22 4.10 -34.67
C GLN A 214 -8.79 2.65 -34.42
N GLN A 215 -9.26 1.74 -35.28
CA GLN A 215 -8.96 0.31 -35.19
C GLN A 215 -8.44 -0.22 -36.51
N PHE A 216 -7.42 -1.08 -36.44
CA PHE A 216 -6.91 -1.80 -37.57
C PHE A 216 -6.73 -3.29 -37.21
N PRO A 217 -7.29 -4.24 -37.96
CA PRO A 217 -8.22 -4.03 -39.07
C PRO A 217 -9.54 -3.37 -38.61
N SER A 218 -10.18 -2.59 -39.49
CA SER A 218 -11.41 -1.84 -39.15
C SER A 218 -12.64 -2.73 -39.00
N ARG A 219 -12.59 -3.95 -39.51
CA ARG A 219 -13.67 -4.94 -39.40
C ARG A 219 -13.13 -6.33 -39.15
N PRO A 220 -13.77 -7.13 -38.29
CA PRO A 220 -14.90 -6.75 -37.42
C PRO A 220 -14.49 -5.68 -36.40
N ARG A 221 -15.46 -4.90 -35.87
CA ARG A 221 -15.21 -3.94 -34.78
C ARG A 221 -14.74 -4.68 -33.56
N LEU A 222 -13.56 -4.35 -33.07
CA LEU A 222 -12.86 -5.10 -32.05
C LEU A 222 -13.16 -4.55 -30.65
N MET A 223 -13.49 -3.25 -30.54
CA MET A 223 -13.70 -2.53 -29.30
C MET A 223 -14.73 -1.40 -29.49
N GLY A 224 -15.53 -1.13 -28.45
CA GLY A 224 -16.41 0.02 -28.36
C GLY A 224 -15.69 1.27 -27.81
N GLU A 225 -16.33 2.44 -27.93
CA GLU A 225 -15.77 3.70 -27.42
C GLU A 225 -15.67 3.71 -25.91
N ALA A 226 -16.65 3.15 -25.19
CA ALA A 226 -16.63 3.04 -23.73
C ALA A 226 -15.47 2.17 -23.22
N GLU A 227 -15.21 1.05 -23.88
CA GLU A 227 -14.08 0.16 -23.56
C GLU A 227 -12.74 0.84 -23.87
N ALA A 228 -12.67 1.59 -24.98
CA ALA A 228 -11.49 2.37 -25.36
C ALA A 228 -11.20 3.48 -24.35
N GLU A 229 -12.23 4.18 -23.88
CA GLU A 229 -12.08 5.19 -22.82
C GLU A 229 -11.59 4.55 -21.51
N GLN A 230 -12.15 3.42 -21.12
CA GLN A 230 -11.70 2.69 -19.94
C GLN A 230 -10.22 2.28 -20.07
N ALA A 231 -9.79 1.80 -21.23
CA ALA A 231 -8.39 1.51 -21.49
C ALA A 231 -7.51 2.75 -21.38
N ALA A 232 -7.93 3.87 -21.95
CA ALA A 232 -7.19 5.13 -21.87
C ALA A 232 -7.06 5.63 -20.43
N ARG A 233 -8.12 5.56 -19.63
CA ARG A 233 -8.10 5.88 -18.19
C ARG A 233 -7.18 4.95 -17.41
N LEU A 234 -7.18 3.64 -17.69
CA LEU A 234 -6.28 2.68 -17.06
C LEU A 234 -4.81 3.04 -17.33
N PHE A 235 -4.43 3.30 -18.59
CA PHE A 235 -3.05 3.65 -18.91
C PHE A 235 -2.61 5.03 -18.39
N SER A 236 -3.55 5.96 -18.18
CA SER A 236 -3.25 7.26 -17.58
C SER A 236 -3.01 7.17 -16.07
N ALA A 237 -3.54 6.13 -15.39
CA ALA A 237 -3.49 5.94 -13.94
C ALA A 237 -3.04 4.52 -13.55
N LEU A 238 -1.95 4.03 -14.16
CA LEU A 238 -1.41 2.71 -13.88
C LEU A 238 -0.97 2.59 -12.42
N THR A 239 -1.49 1.57 -11.75
CA THR A 239 -1.16 1.26 -10.35
C THR A 239 -0.47 -0.10 -10.28
N LEU A 240 0.74 -0.14 -9.76
CA LEU A 240 1.47 -1.40 -9.58
C LEU A 240 0.96 -2.19 -8.38
N VAL A 241 0.94 -3.49 -8.50
CA VAL A 241 0.68 -4.44 -7.41
C VAL A 241 1.93 -5.22 -7.02
N ASP A 242 2.92 -5.30 -7.92
CA ASP A 242 4.20 -5.93 -7.65
C ASP A 242 5.27 -5.38 -8.59
N VAL A 243 6.54 -5.53 -8.21
CA VAL A 243 7.71 -5.06 -8.96
C VAL A 243 8.85 -6.06 -8.87
N ALA A 244 9.57 -6.21 -9.95
CA ALA A 244 10.79 -7.01 -10.01
C ALA A 244 11.80 -6.38 -10.98
N PRO A 245 13.10 -6.66 -10.86
CA PRO A 245 14.06 -6.28 -11.88
C PRO A 245 13.66 -6.77 -13.26
N ALA A 246 13.84 -5.94 -14.27
CA ALA A 246 13.66 -6.36 -15.65
C ALA A 246 14.69 -7.45 -15.97
N ALA A 247 14.20 -8.60 -16.39
CA ALA A 247 15.07 -9.63 -16.96
C ALA A 247 14.99 -9.53 -18.49
N GLU A 248 16.11 -9.81 -19.16
CA GLU A 248 16.06 -10.01 -20.60
C GLU A 248 15.09 -11.14 -20.91
N THR A 249 14.07 -10.83 -21.67
CA THR A 249 13.11 -11.84 -22.12
C THR A 249 13.25 -12.06 -23.63
N ARG A 250 13.31 -13.32 -24.03
CA ARG A 250 13.24 -13.71 -25.44
C ARG A 250 11.80 -13.82 -25.94
N GLN A 251 10.84 -13.65 -25.04
CA GLN A 251 9.43 -13.71 -25.41
C GLN A 251 9.02 -12.45 -26.17
N LYS A 252 8.17 -12.62 -27.17
CA LYS A 252 7.54 -11.47 -27.85
C LYS A 252 6.52 -10.83 -26.91
N PRO A 253 6.45 -9.50 -26.88
CA PRO A 253 5.42 -8.82 -26.10
C PRO A 253 4.03 -9.16 -26.64
N LEU A 254 3.07 -9.35 -25.73
CA LEU A 254 1.65 -9.49 -26.08
C LEU A 254 1.08 -8.18 -26.62
N LEU A 255 1.57 -7.07 -26.06
CA LEU A 255 1.12 -5.72 -26.35
C LEU A 255 2.30 -4.75 -26.24
N THR A 256 2.42 -3.83 -27.19
CA THR A 256 3.21 -2.61 -27.05
C THR A 256 2.29 -1.40 -26.97
N PHE A 257 2.62 -0.41 -26.17
CA PHE A 257 1.85 0.80 -26.06
C PHE A 257 2.71 2.06 -26.16
N THR A 258 2.07 3.11 -26.65
CA THR A 258 2.60 4.48 -26.62
C THR A 258 1.52 5.41 -26.10
N LEU A 259 1.80 6.10 -25.00
CA LEU A 259 0.95 7.14 -24.43
C LEU A 259 1.61 8.50 -24.67
N LYS A 260 0.84 9.48 -25.15
CA LYS A 260 1.28 10.85 -25.36
C LYS A 260 0.36 11.81 -24.59
N SER A 261 0.93 12.81 -23.93
CA SER A 261 0.18 13.92 -23.33
C SER A 261 0.12 15.13 -24.25
N PHE A 262 -0.82 16.03 -24.01
CA PHE A 262 -0.87 17.33 -24.71
C PHE A 262 0.36 18.19 -24.43
N ALA A 263 0.94 18.08 -23.24
CA ALA A 263 2.19 18.77 -22.85
C ALA A 263 3.46 18.17 -23.51
N GLY A 264 3.33 17.19 -24.42
CA GLY A 264 4.46 16.58 -25.13
C GLY A 264 5.12 15.40 -24.39
N GLY A 265 4.54 14.95 -23.28
CA GLY A 265 4.97 13.73 -22.58
C GLY A 265 4.81 12.50 -23.47
N VAL A 266 5.79 11.59 -23.45
CA VAL A 266 5.76 10.31 -24.16
C VAL A 266 6.17 9.19 -23.24
N LEU A 267 5.29 8.20 -23.04
CA LEU A 267 5.54 6.96 -22.33
C LEU A 267 5.36 5.77 -23.27
N GLN A 268 6.34 4.87 -23.30
CA GLN A 268 6.29 3.65 -24.10
C GLN A 268 6.60 2.45 -23.21
N GLY A 269 5.94 1.34 -23.50
CA GLY A 269 6.18 0.10 -22.79
C GLY A 269 5.63 -1.11 -23.53
N GLN A 270 5.87 -2.27 -22.92
CA GLN A 270 5.54 -3.58 -23.47
C GLN A 270 4.96 -4.46 -22.36
N LEU A 271 3.95 -5.21 -22.68
CA LEU A 271 3.32 -6.19 -21.80
C LEU A 271 3.75 -7.59 -22.20
N PHE A 272 4.21 -8.36 -21.22
CA PHE A 272 4.63 -9.75 -21.39
C PHE A 272 3.83 -10.67 -20.48
N GLU A 273 3.62 -11.89 -20.89
CA GLU A 273 3.15 -12.97 -20.03
C GLU A 273 4.36 -13.77 -19.55
N LEU A 274 4.59 -13.80 -18.25
CA LEU A 274 5.67 -14.53 -17.61
C LEU A 274 5.10 -15.42 -16.49
N GLY A 275 5.06 -16.72 -16.69
CA GLY A 275 4.59 -17.66 -15.69
C GLY A 275 3.14 -17.45 -15.23
N ARG A 276 2.20 -17.26 -16.15
CA ARG A 276 0.77 -16.95 -15.91
C ARG A 276 0.52 -15.58 -15.27
N GLN A 277 1.49 -14.68 -15.28
CA GLN A 277 1.35 -13.31 -14.79
C GLN A 277 1.72 -12.32 -15.89
N TYR A 278 1.06 -11.16 -15.86
CA TYR A 278 1.29 -10.09 -16.83
C TYR A 278 2.20 -9.04 -16.23
N TRP A 279 3.29 -8.78 -16.94
CA TRP A 279 4.32 -7.84 -16.52
C TRP A 279 4.50 -6.75 -17.56
N LEU A 280 4.40 -5.52 -17.12
CA LEU A 280 4.65 -4.32 -17.90
C LEU A 280 6.10 -3.91 -17.75
N GLN A 281 6.80 -3.71 -18.84
CA GLN A 281 8.13 -3.12 -18.88
C GLN A 281 8.09 -1.80 -19.62
N LEU A 282 8.61 -0.75 -19.01
CA LEU A 282 8.66 0.58 -19.60
C LEU A 282 9.98 0.77 -20.33
N SER A 283 9.92 1.20 -21.59
CA SER A 283 11.09 1.37 -22.45
C SER A 283 11.50 2.83 -22.61
N LYS A 284 10.54 3.77 -22.49
CA LYS A 284 10.80 5.20 -22.63
C LYS A 284 9.82 6.01 -21.79
N SER A 285 10.35 7.02 -21.10
CA SER A 285 9.54 8.05 -20.43
C SER A 285 10.26 9.38 -20.57
N LYS A 286 9.59 10.39 -21.13
CA LYS A 286 10.13 11.76 -21.23
C LYS A 286 9.00 12.79 -21.33
N GLY A 287 9.28 14.02 -20.92
CA GLY A 287 8.39 15.17 -21.13
C GLY A 287 7.16 15.20 -20.21
N PHE A 288 7.17 14.45 -19.12
CA PHE A 288 6.15 14.51 -18.07
C PHE A 288 6.59 15.44 -16.94
N ALA A 289 5.61 16.05 -16.27
CA ALA A 289 5.86 16.81 -15.05
C ALA A 289 6.27 15.84 -13.91
N GLU A 290 6.91 16.39 -12.89
CA GLU A 290 7.30 15.63 -11.69
C GLU A 290 6.08 14.95 -11.05
N GLY A 291 6.22 13.68 -10.71
CA GLY A 291 5.16 12.86 -10.10
C GLY A 291 4.11 12.31 -11.07
N GLN A 292 4.09 12.68 -12.34
CA GLN A 292 3.14 12.12 -13.32
C GLN A 292 3.51 10.71 -13.80
N VAL A 293 4.79 10.40 -13.86
CA VAL A 293 5.29 9.06 -14.22
C VAL A 293 6.44 8.68 -13.32
N ALA A 294 6.27 7.64 -12.53
CA ALA A 294 7.29 7.05 -11.67
C ALA A 294 8.03 5.90 -12.38
N ALA A 295 8.26 6.04 -13.68
CA ALA A 295 8.86 5.00 -14.49
C ALA A 295 10.37 4.93 -14.27
N LEU A 296 10.83 3.83 -13.71
CA LEU A 296 12.25 3.50 -13.60
C LEU A 296 12.62 2.51 -14.69
N GLN A 297 13.69 2.80 -15.42
CA GLN A 297 14.28 1.83 -16.36
C GLN A 297 14.89 0.66 -15.57
N GLY A 298 14.91 -0.51 -16.18
CA GLY A 298 15.46 -1.70 -15.54
C GLY A 298 14.48 -2.45 -14.63
N TRP A 299 13.19 -2.08 -14.63
CA TRP A 299 12.17 -2.72 -13.83
C TRP A 299 10.99 -3.23 -14.65
N ARG A 300 10.34 -4.27 -14.18
CA ARG A 300 9.05 -4.78 -14.67
C ARG A 300 8.01 -4.67 -13.56
N TYR A 301 6.80 -4.39 -13.96
CA TYR A 301 5.69 -4.06 -13.07
C TYR A 301 4.52 -4.99 -13.33
N ARG A 302 3.98 -5.60 -12.29
CA ARG A 302 2.66 -6.19 -12.35
C ARG A 302 1.66 -5.08 -12.02
N VAL A 303 0.70 -4.85 -12.93
CA VAL A 303 -0.21 -3.71 -12.87
C VAL A 303 -1.62 -4.20 -12.60
N GLU A 304 -2.34 -3.45 -11.78
CA GLU A 304 -3.75 -3.71 -11.48
C GLU A 304 -4.59 -3.50 -12.75
N GLY A 305 -5.52 -4.43 -13.03
CA GLY A 305 -6.42 -4.34 -14.19
C GLY A 305 -5.80 -4.63 -15.56
N LEU A 306 -4.50 -4.87 -15.67
CA LEU A 306 -3.84 -5.32 -16.90
C LEU A 306 -3.76 -6.86 -16.91
N ALA A 307 -4.90 -7.49 -17.19
CA ALA A 307 -4.94 -8.89 -17.60
C ALA A 307 -5.39 -8.97 -19.07
N PRO A 308 -5.10 -10.03 -19.83
CA PRO A 308 -5.54 -10.12 -21.24
C PRO A 308 -7.04 -10.08 -21.39
N ASP A 309 -7.78 -10.50 -20.35
CA ASP A 309 -9.26 -10.47 -20.33
C ASP A 309 -9.80 -9.08 -19.97
N THR A 310 -8.97 -8.18 -19.45
CA THR A 310 -9.33 -6.81 -19.04
C THR A 310 -8.59 -5.73 -19.85
N ALA A 311 -7.38 -6.00 -20.35
CA ALA A 311 -6.89 -5.27 -21.50
C ALA A 311 -7.76 -5.75 -22.66
N PRO A 312 -8.48 -4.87 -23.40
CA PRO A 312 -9.37 -5.31 -24.44
C PRO A 312 -8.58 -6.06 -25.50
N ALA A 313 -8.36 -7.34 -25.26
CA ALA A 313 -7.83 -8.24 -26.25
C ALA A 313 -8.96 -8.47 -27.23
N PRO A 314 -8.79 -8.12 -28.52
CA PRO A 314 -9.76 -8.51 -29.52
C PRO A 314 -9.92 -10.01 -29.42
N SER A 315 -11.16 -10.48 -29.25
CA SER A 315 -11.48 -11.90 -29.26
C SER A 315 -10.82 -12.52 -30.50
N PRO A 316 -10.11 -13.66 -30.40
CA PRO A 316 -9.54 -14.30 -31.58
C PRO A 316 -10.66 -14.51 -32.58
N PRO A 317 -10.44 -14.27 -33.90
CA PRO A 317 -11.46 -14.48 -34.90
C PRO A 317 -12.01 -15.87 -34.69
N LYS A 318 -13.35 -16.00 -34.53
CA LYS A 318 -14.01 -17.30 -34.41
C LYS A 318 -13.51 -18.14 -35.58
N ALA A 319 -12.81 -19.21 -35.26
CA ALA A 319 -12.32 -20.13 -36.27
C ALA A 319 -13.51 -20.51 -37.18
N SER A 320 -13.43 -20.18 -38.46
CA SER A 320 -14.45 -20.55 -39.45
C SER A 320 -14.67 -22.07 -39.30
N PRO A 321 -15.90 -22.55 -39.26
CA PRO A 321 -16.18 -23.96 -39.10
C PRO A 321 -15.47 -24.72 -40.20
N VAL A 322 -14.50 -25.55 -39.81
CA VAL A 322 -13.81 -26.48 -40.69
C VAL A 322 -14.89 -27.35 -41.32
N LYS A 323 -15.16 -27.17 -42.61
CA LYS A 323 -16.04 -28.06 -43.37
C LYS A 323 -15.51 -29.48 -43.19
N LYS A 324 -16.22 -30.28 -42.37
CA LYS A 324 -15.95 -31.72 -42.24
C LYS A 324 -16.00 -32.33 -43.65
N ARG A 325 -14.85 -32.72 -44.21
CA ARG A 325 -14.80 -33.57 -45.38
C ARG A 325 -15.54 -34.83 -45.04
N LYS A 326 -16.61 -35.13 -45.85
CA LYS A 326 -17.29 -36.43 -45.82
C LYS A 326 -16.24 -37.54 -46.00
N PRO A 327 -16.28 -38.62 -45.22
CA PRO A 327 -15.42 -39.75 -45.45
C PRO A 327 -15.73 -40.36 -46.83
N ALA A 328 -14.69 -40.62 -47.60
CA ALA A 328 -14.80 -41.30 -48.88
C ALA A 328 -15.34 -42.73 -48.64
N LYS A 329 -16.35 -43.15 -49.41
CA LYS A 329 -16.87 -44.49 -49.40
C LYS A 329 -15.74 -45.48 -49.81
N PRO A 330 -15.56 -46.59 -49.08
CA PRO A 330 -14.63 -47.63 -49.51
C PRO A 330 -15.10 -48.28 -50.81
N SER A 331 -14.20 -48.39 -51.77
CA SER A 331 -14.43 -49.13 -53.01
C SER A 331 -14.43 -50.64 -52.70
N PRO A 332 -15.29 -51.46 -53.38
CA PRO A 332 -15.34 -52.87 -53.18
C PRO A 332 -14.08 -53.56 -53.75
N PRO A 333 -13.65 -54.73 -53.19
CA PRO A 333 -12.49 -55.45 -53.71
C PRO A 333 -12.79 -56.10 -55.02
N LYS A 334 -11.85 -55.98 -55.98
CA LYS A 334 -11.82 -56.75 -57.20
C LYS A 334 -11.10 -58.08 -56.94
N CYS A 335 -11.74 -59.19 -57.43
CA CYS A 335 -11.11 -60.53 -57.53
C CYS A 335 -9.86 -60.51 -58.35
#